data_f10db304de5ae5be05c42641e41930ea
#
_entry.id   f10db304de5ae5be05c42641e41930ea
#
_cell.length_a   1.000
_cell.length_b   1.000
_cell.length_c   1.000
_cell.angle_alpha   90.00
_cell.angle_beta   90.00
_cell.angle_gamma   90.00
#
_symmetry.space_group_name_H-M   'P 1'
#
loop_
_entity.id
_entity.type
_entity.pdbx_description
1 polymer ?
#
loop_
_entity_poly.entity_id
_entity_poly.type
_entity_poly.pdbx_seq_one_letter_code
_entity_poly.pdbx_strand_id
1 'polypeptide(L)'
;MTMTVGDKVIYPSQGPCVIGPVVKKSVDGRLMSFYPLAPLEGGGGEVFVPVDKAQAIGIRQLLERSEIPKLLGHLKKAARATRTPRNWKQRAMDNVKLFASGSAFDLAEIVESLTELSETKTLAPGDRYALDRARKLLVCEISEVMGETRSVAEEQMETALKERRAG
;
A
#
# COMPACT_ATOMS: atom_id res chain seq x y z
N MET A 1 2.35 16.59 -10.26
CA MET A 1 3.44 15.83 -9.61
C MET A 1 4.61 15.70 -10.56
N THR A 2 5.78 16.10 -10.12
CA THR A 2 7.00 15.97 -10.92
C THR A 2 7.72 14.69 -10.50
N MET A 3 8.06 13.83 -11.46
CA MET A 3 8.76 12.58 -11.21
C MET A 3 10.23 12.74 -11.63
N THR A 4 11.12 12.68 -10.65
CA THR A 4 12.55 12.86 -10.83
C THR A 4 13.31 11.60 -10.43
N VAL A 5 14.41 11.30 -11.12
CA VAL A 5 15.27 10.15 -10.79
C VAL A 5 15.69 10.21 -9.33
N GLY A 6 15.54 9.09 -8.63
CA GLY A 6 15.86 8.99 -7.21
C GLY A 6 14.69 9.30 -6.28
N ASP A 7 13.63 9.90 -6.79
CA ASP A 7 12.43 10.15 -5.99
C ASP A 7 11.72 8.85 -5.63
N LYS A 8 11.06 8.86 -4.48
CA LYS A 8 10.21 7.75 -4.05
C LYS A 8 8.77 8.08 -4.37
N VAL A 9 8.08 7.13 -4.96
CA VAL A 9 6.64 7.25 -5.29
C VAL A 9 5.94 5.96 -4.91
N ILE A 10 4.63 6.03 -4.80
CA ILE A 10 3.80 4.84 -4.56
C ILE A 10 3.24 4.38 -5.91
N TYR A 11 3.52 3.15 -6.26
CA TYR A 11 2.85 2.46 -7.36
C TYR A 11 1.71 1.63 -6.76
N PRO A 12 0.47 1.83 -7.19
CA PRO A 12 -0.67 1.08 -6.63
C PRO A 12 -0.38 -0.43 -6.65
N SER A 13 -0.67 -1.10 -5.54
CA SER A 13 -0.45 -2.52 -5.28
C SER A 13 1.02 -2.96 -5.13
N GLN A 14 2.00 -2.12 -5.48
CA GLN A 14 3.43 -2.42 -5.30
C GLN A 14 4.05 -1.64 -4.12
N GLY A 15 3.42 -0.53 -3.72
CA GLY A 15 3.91 0.30 -2.64
C GLY A 15 5.04 1.24 -3.05
N PRO A 16 5.90 1.63 -2.10
CA PRO A 16 6.99 2.56 -2.39
C PRO A 16 7.99 2.00 -3.39
N CYS A 17 8.32 2.84 -4.38
CA CYS A 17 9.30 2.52 -5.42
C CYS A 17 10.24 3.70 -5.60
N VAL A 18 11.46 3.42 -6.08
CA VAL A 18 12.41 4.46 -6.45
C VAL A 18 12.41 4.62 -7.97
N ILE A 19 12.34 5.87 -8.43
CA ILE A 19 12.33 6.17 -9.87
C ILE A 19 13.76 6.11 -10.41
N GLY A 20 13.96 5.30 -11.45
CA GLY A 20 15.23 5.26 -12.19
C GLY A 20 15.23 6.20 -13.40
N PRO A 21 16.34 6.23 -14.14
CA PRO A 21 16.44 7.07 -15.33
C PRO A 21 15.44 6.65 -16.39
N VAL A 22 14.81 7.64 -17.03
CA VAL A 22 13.86 7.38 -18.13
C VAL A 22 14.54 6.55 -19.21
N VAL A 23 13.88 5.48 -19.60
CA VAL A 23 14.35 4.62 -20.70
C VAL A 23 13.40 4.72 -21.88
N LYS A 24 13.95 4.56 -23.08
CA LYS A 24 13.17 4.55 -24.30
C LYS A 24 13.16 3.14 -24.86
N LYS A 25 11.97 2.66 -25.20
CA LYS A 25 11.79 1.32 -25.79
C LYS A 25 10.87 1.42 -26.99
N SER A 26 11.12 0.59 -27.99
CA SER A 26 10.24 0.48 -29.14
C SER A 26 9.10 -0.48 -28.80
N VAL A 27 7.86 0.01 -28.90
CA VAL A 27 6.65 -0.77 -28.67
C VAL A 27 5.78 -0.61 -29.91
N ASP A 28 5.51 -1.72 -30.59
CA ASP A 28 4.70 -1.73 -31.82
C ASP A 28 5.20 -0.72 -32.87
N GLY A 29 6.54 -0.64 -33.04
CA GLY A 29 7.16 0.28 -33.98
C GLY A 29 7.24 1.73 -33.56
N ARG A 30 6.77 2.07 -32.35
CA ARG A 30 6.84 3.42 -31.80
C ARG A 30 7.86 3.49 -30.66
N LEU A 31 8.65 4.55 -30.64
CA LEU A 31 9.56 4.81 -29.54
C LEU A 31 8.80 5.46 -28.40
N MET A 32 8.78 4.77 -27.25
CA MET A 32 8.06 5.23 -26.06
C MET A 32 9.04 5.39 -24.90
N SER A 33 8.75 6.38 -24.05
CA SER A 33 9.53 6.64 -22.84
C SER A 33 8.85 6.02 -21.61
N PHE A 34 9.65 5.42 -20.72
CA PHE A 34 9.17 4.75 -19.53
C PHE A 34 9.96 5.20 -18.30
N TYR A 35 9.27 5.31 -17.19
CA TYR A 35 9.90 5.40 -15.87
C TYR A 35 10.16 3.99 -15.37
N PRO A 36 11.42 3.60 -15.11
CA PRO A 36 11.69 2.36 -14.39
C PRO A 36 11.47 2.61 -12.90
N LEU A 37 10.62 1.82 -12.28
CA LEU A 37 10.32 1.89 -10.85
C LEU A 37 10.83 0.64 -10.17
N ALA A 38 11.71 0.81 -9.18
CA ALA A 38 12.25 -0.29 -8.40
C ALA A 38 11.51 -0.38 -7.07
N PRO A 39 10.65 -1.40 -6.88
CA PRO A 39 9.93 -1.55 -5.60
C PRO A 39 10.91 -1.74 -4.43
N LEU A 40 10.63 -1.07 -3.31
CA LEU A 40 11.43 -1.18 -2.09
C LEU A 40 11.06 -2.40 -1.27
N GLU A 41 9.91 -2.99 -1.54
CA GLU A 41 9.42 -4.18 -0.84
C GLU A 41 9.20 -5.31 -1.84
N GLY A 42 9.53 -6.54 -1.44
CA GLY A 42 9.21 -7.71 -2.25
C GLY A 42 10.30 -8.22 -3.17
N GLY A 43 11.45 -7.52 -3.28
CA GLY A 43 12.62 -8.02 -4.03
C GLY A 43 12.39 -8.36 -5.49
N GLY A 44 11.33 -7.85 -6.11
CA GLY A 44 11.02 -8.08 -7.51
C GLY A 44 11.82 -7.19 -8.45
N GLY A 45 11.67 -7.43 -9.75
CA GLY A 45 12.29 -6.62 -10.78
C GLY A 45 11.61 -5.26 -10.94
N GLU A 46 12.21 -4.42 -11.77
CA GLU A 46 11.67 -3.09 -12.05
C GLU A 46 10.34 -3.17 -12.79
N VAL A 47 9.47 -2.21 -12.49
CA VAL A 47 8.21 -2.00 -13.19
C VAL A 47 8.41 -0.81 -14.13
N PHE A 48 8.06 -0.95 -15.40
CA PHE A 48 8.19 0.12 -16.39
C PHE A 48 6.85 0.77 -16.63
N VAL A 49 6.77 2.08 -16.38
CA VAL A 49 5.54 2.85 -16.49
C VAL A 49 5.68 3.86 -17.62
N PRO A 50 4.78 3.86 -18.61
CA PRO A 50 4.81 4.88 -19.65
C PRO A 50 4.72 6.28 -19.03
N VAL A 51 5.61 7.18 -19.45
CA VAL A 51 5.71 8.52 -18.86
C VAL A 51 4.37 9.25 -18.91
N ASP A 52 3.66 9.15 -20.02
CA ASP A 52 2.39 9.84 -20.22
C ASP A 52 1.20 9.20 -19.50
N LYS A 53 1.37 7.99 -18.95
CA LYS A 53 0.30 7.27 -18.24
C LYS A 53 0.50 7.20 -16.75
N ALA A 54 1.60 7.73 -16.23
CA ALA A 54 1.94 7.62 -14.80
C ALA A 54 0.82 8.16 -13.90
N GLN A 55 0.27 9.31 -14.24
CA GLN A 55 -0.81 9.92 -13.47
C GLN A 55 -2.10 9.10 -13.54
N ALA A 56 -2.45 8.60 -14.72
CA ALA A 56 -3.67 7.81 -14.93
C ALA A 56 -3.61 6.47 -14.18
N ILE A 57 -2.42 5.90 -14.03
CA ILE A 57 -2.23 4.65 -13.27
C ILE A 57 -2.46 4.87 -11.77
N GLY A 58 -2.31 6.11 -11.30
CA GLY A 58 -2.51 6.44 -9.90
C GLY A 58 -1.22 6.49 -9.07
N ILE A 59 -0.08 6.66 -9.74
CA ILE A 59 1.20 6.86 -9.04
C ILE A 59 1.10 8.16 -8.24
N ARG A 60 1.49 8.11 -6.98
CA ARG A 60 1.43 9.25 -6.08
C ARG A 60 2.72 9.40 -5.29
N GLN A 61 2.90 10.56 -4.69
CA GLN A 61 3.98 10.78 -3.73
C GLN A 61 3.67 10.04 -2.43
N LEU A 62 4.70 9.72 -1.66
CA LEU A 62 4.52 9.17 -0.33
C LEU A 62 3.78 10.17 0.56
N LEU A 63 3.14 9.68 1.60
CA LEU A 63 2.50 10.54 2.60
C LEU A 63 3.52 11.51 3.20
N GLU A 64 3.04 12.66 3.66
CA GLU A 64 3.86 13.58 4.44
C GLU A 64 3.97 13.07 5.88
N ARG A 65 5.03 13.47 6.58
CA ARG A 65 5.23 13.05 7.98
C ARG A 65 4.02 13.39 8.85
N SER A 66 3.38 14.54 8.60
CA SER A 66 2.20 14.96 9.36
C SER A 66 0.99 14.06 9.16
N GLU A 67 0.96 13.29 8.09
CA GLU A 67 -0.14 12.37 7.79
C GLU A 67 0.01 11.01 8.48
N ILE A 68 1.20 10.67 8.95
CA ILE A 68 1.44 9.37 9.60
C ILE A 68 0.63 9.22 10.90
N PRO A 69 0.58 10.21 11.81
CA PRO A 69 -0.30 10.10 12.98
C PRO A 69 -1.77 9.91 12.62
N LYS A 70 -2.23 10.52 11.52
CA LYS A 70 -3.61 10.35 11.05
C LYS A 70 -3.85 8.92 10.57
N LEU A 71 -2.89 8.34 9.87
CA LEU A 71 -2.95 6.97 9.40
C LEU A 71 -3.01 5.99 10.57
N LEU A 72 -2.13 6.18 11.55
CA LEU A 72 -2.12 5.35 12.77
C LEU A 72 -3.41 5.52 13.57
N GLY A 73 -3.94 6.75 13.62
CA GLY A 73 -5.24 7.02 14.23
C GLY A 73 -6.38 6.26 13.57
N HIS A 74 -6.30 6.09 12.26
CA HIS A 74 -7.27 5.30 11.50
C HIS A 74 -7.26 3.83 11.94
N LEU A 75 -6.06 3.29 12.19
CA LEU A 75 -5.90 1.90 12.65
C LEU A 75 -6.40 1.69 14.09
N LYS A 76 -6.46 2.75 14.89
CA LYS A 76 -6.97 2.67 16.26
C LYS A 76 -8.49 2.58 16.33
N LYS A 77 -9.18 2.99 15.29
CA LYS A 77 -10.64 2.97 15.26
C LYS A 77 -11.12 1.55 15.02
N ALA A 78 -12.10 1.12 15.84
CA ALA A 78 -12.74 -0.17 15.61
C ALA A 78 -13.46 -0.15 14.26
N ALA A 79 -13.25 -1.18 13.45
CA ALA A 79 -13.97 -1.30 12.21
C ALA A 79 -15.46 -1.48 12.50
N ARG A 80 -16.30 -0.85 11.69
CA ARG A 80 -17.73 -1.03 11.83
C ARG A 80 -18.09 -2.43 11.36
N ALA A 81 -18.91 -3.14 12.13
CA ALA A 81 -19.33 -4.51 11.83
C ALA A 81 -19.96 -4.64 10.43
N THR A 82 -20.53 -3.54 9.91
CA THR A 82 -21.19 -3.52 8.60
C THR A 82 -20.21 -3.38 7.43
N ARG A 83 -18.93 -3.08 7.70
CA ARG A 83 -17.96 -2.85 6.64
C ARG A 83 -17.35 -4.11 6.06
N THR A 84 -17.25 -5.18 6.86
CA THR A 84 -16.62 -6.41 6.41
C THR A 84 -17.67 -7.33 5.80
N PRO A 85 -17.67 -7.52 4.48
CA PRO A 85 -18.62 -8.44 3.85
C PRO A 85 -18.44 -9.85 4.40
N ARG A 86 -19.55 -10.55 4.63
CA ARG A 86 -19.53 -11.92 5.14
C ARG A 86 -19.02 -12.93 4.11
N ASN A 87 -19.25 -12.63 2.82
CA ASN A 87 -18.88 -13.49 1.71
C ASN A 87 -17.43 -13.23 1.31
N TRP A 88 -16.62 -14.29 1.32
CA TRP A 88 -15.20 -14.17 0.97
C TRP A 88 -14.98 -13.66 -0.47
N LYS A 89 -15.88 -13.97 -1.39
CA LYS A 89 -15.78 -13.49 -2.77
C LYS A 89 -15.95 -11.98 -2.84
N GLN A 90 -16.91 -11.44 -2.09
CA GLN A 90 -17.12 -10.00 -2.02
C GLN A 90 -15.94 -9.31 -1.38
N ARG A 91 -15.39 -9.89 -0.29
CA ARG A 91 -14.17 -9.36 0.34
C ARG A 91 -13.01 -9.32 -0.65
N ALA A 92 -12.79 -10.37 -1.41
CA ALA A 92 -11.71 -10.44 -2.39
C ALA A 92 -11.86 -9.34 -3.45
N MET A 93 -13.08 -9.11 -3.94
CA MET A 93 -13.35 -8.06 -4.92
C MET A 93 -13.11 -6.66 -4.33
N ASP A 94 -13.58 -6.43 -3.11
CA ASP A 94 -13.41 -5.15 -2.44
C ASP A 94 -11.93 -4.87 -2.16
N ASN A 95 -11.18 -5.88 -1.73
CA ASN A 95 -9.75 -5.74 -1.46
C ASN A 95 -8.96 -5.42 -2.74
N VAL A 96 -9.32 -6.03 -3.87
CA VAL A 96 -8.68 -5.70 -5.16
C VAL A 96 -8.86 -4.22 -5.47
N LYS A 97 -10.05 -3.67 -5.26
CA LYS A 97 -10.32 -2.24 -5.48
C LYS A 97 -9.51 -1.36 -4.53
N LEU A 98 -9.43 -1.74 -3.26
CA LEU A 98 -8.68 -0.98 -2.27
C LEU A 98 -7.18 -0.99 -2.57
N PHE A 99 -6.62 -2.13 -2.98
CA PHE A 99 -5.22 -2.18 -3.41
C PHE A 99 -4.98 -1.32 -4.66
N ALA A 100 -5.89 -1.37 -5.61
CA ALA A 100 -5.74 -0.63 -6.87
C ALA A 100 -5.84 0.89 -6.68
N SER A 101 -6.49 1.36 -5.62
CA SER A 101 -6.62 2.80 -5.34
C SER A 101 -5.28 3.47 -5.06
N GLY A 102 -4.32 2.73 -4.51
CA GLY A 102 -3.02 3.27 -4.12
C GLY A 102 -3.03 4.09 -2.83
N SER A 103 -4.18 4.27 -2.20
CA SER A 103 -4.30 5.06 -0.97
C SER A 103 -3.80 4.28 0.24
N ALA A 104 -2.96 4.92 1.07
CA ALA A 104 -2.52 4.32 2.34
C ALA A 104 -3.70 4.11 3.30
N PHE A 105 -4.69 4.99 3.26
CA PHE A 105 -5.87 4.86 4.12
C PHE A 105 -6.75 3.69 3.70
N ASP A 106 -6.79 3.37 2.40
CA ASP A 106 -7.49 2.19 1.91
C ASP A 106 -6.77 0.91 2.33
N LEU A 107 -5.44 0.90 2.33
CA LEU A 107 -4.67 -0.22 2.87
C LEU A 107 -4.92 -0.40 4.37
N ALA A 108 -5.03 0.71 5.11
CA ALA A 108 -5.37 0.68 6.53
C ALA A 108 -6.75 0.05 6.75
N GLU A 109 -7.70 0.32 5.88
CA GLU A 109 -9.03 -0.30 5.95
C GLU A 109 -8.96 -1.82 5.79
N ILE A 110 -8.14 -2.31 4.87
CA ILE A 110 -7.91 -3.75 4.73
C ILE A 110 -7.33 -4.32 6.02
N VAL A 111 -6.31 -3.67 6.58
CA VAL A 111 -5.64 -4.13 7.80
C VAL A 111 -6.62 -4.20 8.96
N GLU A 112 -7.38 -3.12 9.20
CA GLU A 112 -8.28 -3.08 10.34
C GLU A 112 -9.43 -4.07 10.20
N SER A 113 -10.05 -4.18 9.01
CA SER A 113 -11.18 -5.07 8.82
C SER A 113 -10.79 -6.55 8.89
N LEU A 114 -9.65 -6.93 8.31
CA LEU A 114 -9.20 -8.32 8.35
C LEU A 114 -8.60 -8.70 9.71
N THR A 115 -7.97 -7.75 10.41
CA THR A 115 -7.52 -7.98 11.77
C THR A 115 -8.73 -8.28 12.68
N GLU A 116 -9.79 -7.49 12.56
CA GLU A 116 -11.02 -7.71 13.32
C GLU A 116 -11.65 -9.06 12.98
N LEU A 117 -11.71 -9.41 11.69
CA LEU A 117 -12.22 -10.71 11.28
C LEU A 117 -11.41 -11.86 11.86
N SER A 118 -10.08 -11.71 11.93
CA SER A 118 -9.20 -12.73 12.49
C SER A 118 -9.44 -13.01 13.97
N GLU A 119 -10.03 -12.05 14.68
CA GLU A 119 -10.34 -12.20 16.11
C GLU A 119 -11.54 -13.11 16.34
N THR A 120 -12.40 -13.28 15.33
CA THR A 120 -13.62 -14.07 15.43
C THR A 120 -13.54 -15.42 14.74
N LYS A 121 -12.63 -15.56 13.78
CA LYS A 121 -12.44 -16.82 13.06
C LYS A 121 -11.07 -16.88 12.40
N THR A 122 -10.67 -18.08 11.97
CA THR A 122 -9.46 -18.27 11.19
C THR A 122 -9.65 -17.68 9.80
N LEU A 123 -8.68 -16.87 9.36
CA LEU A 123 -8.75 -16.25 8.04
C LEU A 123 -8.55 -17.29 6.93
N ALA A 124 -9.33 -17.16 5.85
CA ALA A 124 -9.08 -17.92 4.63
C ALA A 124 -7.73 -17.52 4.04
N PRO A 125 -7.07 -18.40 3.24
CA PRO A 125 -5.75 -18.07 2.67
C PRO A 125 -5.70 -16.76 1.89
N GLY A 126 -6.75 -16.43 1.13
CA GLY A 126 -6.83 -15.17 0.40
C GLY A 126 -6.89 -13.95 1.32
N ASP A 127 -7.66 -14.04 2.40
CA ASP A 127 -7.75 -12.98 3.41
C ASP A 127 -6.42 -12.80 4.14
N ARG A 128 -5.76 -13.91 4.48
CA ARG A 128 -4.44 -13.87 5.12
C ARG A 128 -3.41 -13.19 4.23
N TYR A 129 -3.40 -13.55 2.94
CA TYR A 129 -2.50 -12.93 1.97
C TYR A 129 -2.76 -11.42 1.88
N ALA A 130 -4.02 -11.01 1.77
CA ALA A 130 -4.39 -9.60 1.68
C ALA A 130 -3.96 -8.82 2.92
N LEU A 131 -4.19 -9.38 4.11
CA LEU A 131 -3.77 -8.75 5.37
C LEU A 131 -2.26 -8.58 5.43
N ASP A 132 -1.51 -9.64 5.17
CA ASP A 132 -0.04 -9.61 5.22
C ASP A 132 0.52 -8.62 4.19
N ARG A 133 -0.03 -8.60 3.00
CA ARG A 133 0.40 -7.69 1.93
C ARG A 133 0.14 -6.23 2.30
N ALA A 134 -1.08 -5.92 2.76
CA ALA A 134 -1.44 -4.57 3.16
C ALA A 134 -0.56 -4.07 4.31
N ARG A 135 -0.28 -4.92 5.30
CA ARG A 135 0.61 -4.58 6.41
C ARG A 135 2.01 -4.24 5.91
N LYS A 136 2.57 -5.07 5.04
CA LYS A 136 3.92 -4.84 4.49
C LYS A 136 4.01 -3.53 3.72
N LEU A 137 3.02 -3.23 2.91
CA LEU A 137 3.00 -1.99 2.13
C LEU A 137 2.91 -0.76 3.04
N LEU A 138 2.07 -0.81 4.08
CA LEU A 138 1.95 0.29 5.04
C LEU A 138 3.23 0.47 5.85
N VAL A 139 3.80 -0.61 6.35
CA VAL A 139 5.06 -0.57 7.11
C VAL A 139 6.16 0.04 6.25
N CYS A 140 6.25 -0.35 5.00
CA CYS A 140 7.24 0.19 4.08
C CYS A 140 7.06 1.70 3.90
N GLU A 141 5.85 2.16 3.65
CA GLU A 141 5.60 3.60 3.47
C GLU A 141 5.87 4.39 4.75
N ILE A 142 5.39 3.93 5.90
CA ILE A 142 5.64 4.59 7.19
C ILE A 142 7.14 4.69 7.45
N SER A 143 7.85 3.59 7.27
CA SER A 143 9.30 3.53 7.47
C SER A 143 10.02 4.53 6.58
N GLU A 144 9.68 4.61 5.31
CA GLU A 144 10.32 5.53 4.36
C GLU A 144 9.99 6.98 4.68
N VAL A 145 8.75 7.28 5.05
CA VAL A 145 8.33 8.65 5.39
C VAL A 145 9.01 9.14 6.66
N MET A 146 9.06 8.29 7.69
CA MET A 146 9.56 8.67 9.01
C MET A 146 11.08 8.52 9.18
N GLY A 147 11.73 7.86 8.22
CA GLY A 147 13.16 7.57 8.34
C GLY A 147 13.46 6.56 9.44
N GLU A 148 12.56 5.61 9.65
CA GLU A 148 12.65 4.57 10.67
C GLU A 148 12.89 3.22 10.03
N THR A 149 13.31 2.23 10.85
CA THR A 149 13.40 0.85 10.36
C THR A 149 12.02 0.26 10.15
N ARG A 150 11.95 -0.79 9.34
CA ARG A 150 10.70 -1.56 9.15
C ARG A 150 10.18 -2.10 10.48
N SER A 151 11.08 -2.54 11.35
CA SER A 151 10.75 -3.07 12.67
C SER A 151 10.06 -2.03 13.55
N VAL A 152 10.59 -0.81 13.59
CA VAL A 152 10.00 0.28 14.37
C VAL A 152 8.62 0.66 13.83
N ALA A 153 8.49 0.77 12.49
CA ALA A 153 7.21 1.07 11.87
C ALA A 153 6.17 -0.01 12.17
N GLU A 154 6.59 -1.28 12.15
CA GLU A 154 5.70 -2.39 12.46
C GLU A 154 5.23 -2.35 13.92
N GLU A 155 6.11 -2.02 14.85
CA GLU A 155 5.74 -1.85 16.26
C GLU A 155 4.70 -0.75 16.44
N GLN A 156 4.83 0.36 15.73
CA GLN A 156 3.86 1.45 15.79
C GLN A 156 2.49 1.00 15.29
N MET A 157 2.46 0.23 14.21
CA MET A 157 1.23 -0.34 13.68
C MET A 157 0.60 -1.33 14.66
N GLU A 158 1.40 -2.22 15.22
CA GLU A 158 0.92 -3.18 16.23
C GLU A 158 0.32 -2.49 17.45
N THR A 159 0.99 -1.44 17.93
CA THR A 159 0.50 -0.65 19.06
C THR A 159 -0.85 -0.02 18.75
N ALA A 160 -0.99 0.57 17.54
CA ALA A 160 -2.25 1.17 17.12
C ALA A 160 -3.38 0.14 17.06
N LEU A 161 -3.10 -1.05 16.53
CA LEU A 161 -4.09 -2.12 16.44
C LEU A 161 -4.49 -2.67 17.81
N LYS A 162 -3.55 -2.72 18.76
CA LYS A 162 -3.85 -3.13 20.14
C LYS A 162 -4.70 -2.10 20.87
N GLU A 163 -4.44 -0.82 20.64
CA GLU A 163 -5.25 0.27 21.22
C GLU A 163 -6.68 0.22 20.71
N ARG A 164 -6.89 -0.23 19.48
CA ARG A 164 -8.22 -0.45 18.92
C ARG A 164 -9.03 -1.43 19.76
N ARG A 165 -8.38 -2.49 20.28
CA ARG A 165 -9.04 -3.51 21.11
C ARG A 165 -9.43 -2.98 22.48
N ALA A 166 -8.68 -2.02 23.00
CA ALA A 166 -8.90 -1.48 24.34
C ALA A 166 -10.03 -0.45 24.39
N GLY A 167 -10.42 0.07 23.23
CA GLY A 167 -11.45 1.11 23.12
C GLY A 167 -12.90 0.58 23.01
#